data_ac754d79828b61137956a5bd315b97e4
#
_entry.id   ac754d79828b61137956a5bd315b97e4
#
_cell.length_a   1.000
_cell.length_b   1.000
_cell.length_c   1.000
_cell.angle_alpha   90.00
_cell.angle_beta   90.00
_cell.angle_gamma   90.00
#
_symmetry.space_group_name_H-M   'P 1'
#
loop_
_entity.id
_entity.type
_entity.pdbx_description
1 polymer ?
#
loop_
_entity_poly.entity_id
_entity_poly.type
_entity_poly.pdbx_seq_one_letter_code
_entity_poly.pdbx_strand_id
1 'polypeptide(L)'
;MQEYGAYLMTNEKINVGFKLVRDVVLITDKRIIDFDKQGATGQKMRVDSINLSSVIHVSAETSGFGLDDSEINIHYISSPYFKANGGVSIAEKKLEFPKKYNIQQLYRFLQELAYANHERINQ
;
A
#
# COMPACT_ATOMS: atom_id res chain seq x y z
N MET A 1 2.41 -13.16 -12.98
CA MET A 1 1.66 -11.88 -12.95
C MET A 1 0.41 -11.87 -13.81
N GLN A 2 0.24 -12.88 -14.64
CA GLN A 2 -0.96 -12.92 -15.49
C GLN A 2 -2.25 -13.00 -14.67
N GLU A 3 -2.22 -13.72 -13.56
CA GLU A 3 -3.43 -13.86 -12.75
C GLU A 3 -3.87 -12.54 -12.12
N TYR A 4 -2.93 -11.62 -11.89
CA TYR A 4 -3.25 -10.32 -11.30
C TYR A 4 -3.54 -9.26 -12.37
N GLY A 5 -3.12 -9.51 -13.60
CA GLY A 5 -3.30 -8.55 -14.69
C GLY A 5 -4.74 -8.21 -15.00
N ALA A 6 -5.65 -9.16 -14.73
CA ALA A 6 -7.08 -8.96 -14.96
C ALA A 6 -7.68 -7.85 -14.08
N TYR A 7 -7.00 -7.48 -13.01
CA TYR A 7 -7.49 -6.47 -12.07
C TYR A 7 -6.96 -5.08 -12.35
N LEU A 8 -6.08 -4.95 -13.34
CA LEU A 8 -5.51 -3.65 -13.68
C LEU A 8 -6.48 -2.81 -14.50
N MET A 9 -6.44 -1.51 -14.26
CA MET A 9 -7.19 -0.55 -15.06
C MET A 9 -6.54 -0.37 -16.44
N THR A 10 -7.27 0.22 -17.36
CA THR A 10 -6.75 0.53 -18.70
C THR A 10 -5.53 1.43 -18.57
N ASN A 11 -4.44 1.07 -19.24
CA ASN A 11 -3.17 1.82 -19.25
C ASN A 11 -2.48 1.90 -17.88
N GLU A 12 -2.84 1.03 -16.96
CA GLU A 12 -2.16 0.93 -15.67
C GLU A 12 -0.97 -0.02 -15.81
N LYS A 13 0.19 0.41 -15.30
CA LYS A 13 1.43 -0.37 -15.40
C LYS A 13 1.94 -0.74 -14.02
N ILE A 14 2.31 -2.01 -13.86
CA ILE A 14 2.91 -2.50 -12.63
C ILE A 14 4.36 -2.04 -12.58
N ASN A 15 4.73 -1.35 -11.49
CA ASN A 15 6.11 -0.95 -11.25
C ASN A 15 6.87 -1.98 -10.44
N VAL A 16 6.23 -2.53 -9.40
CA VAL A 16 6.87 -3.51 -8.54
C VAL A 16 5.81 -4.34 -7.83
N GLY A 17 6.18 -5.57 -7.46
CA GLY A 17 5.33 -6.45 -6.69
C GLY A 17 6.08 -7.02 -5.49
N PHE A 18 5.36 -7.29 -4.42
CA PHE A 18 5.89 -7.84 -3.19
C PHE A 18 5.05 -9.01 -2.73
N LYS A 19 5.71 -10.10 -2.33
CA LYS A 19 5.02 -11.16 -1.63
C LYS A 19 5.21 -10.94 -0.15
N LEU A 20 4.12 -10.64 0.54
CA LEU A 20 4.13 -10.41 1.98
C LEU A 20 3.92 -11.72 2.74
N VAL A 21 3.79 -11.63 4.05
CA VAL A 21 3.55 -12.82 4.88
C VAL A 21 2.27 -13.53 4.44
N ARG A 22 1.22 -12.78 4.13
CA ARG A 22 -0.07 -13.35 3.74
C ARG A 22 -0.51 -12.96 2.34
N ASP A 23 -0.16 -11.76 1.92
CA ASP A 23 -0.72 -11.11 0.75
C ASP A 23 0.29 -10.98 -0.35
N VAL A 24 -0.19 -10.67 -1.56
CA VAL A 24 0.64 -10.14 -2.64
C VAL A 24 0.23 -8.69 -2.85
N VAL A 25 1.20 -7.80 -2.87
CA VAL A 25 0.96 -6.37 -3.07
C VAL A 25 1.66 -5.92 -4.34
N LEU A 26 0.92 -5.24 -5.20
CA LEU A 26 1.45 -4.62 -6.40
C LEU A 26 1.40 -3.11 -6.25
N ILE A 27 2.46 -2.45 -6.68
CA ILE A 27 2.49 -0.99 -6.80
C ILE A 27 2.55 -0.68 -8.29
N THR A 28 1.52 0.04 -8.74
CA THR A 28 1.42 0.46 -10.13
C THR A 28 1.73 1.94 -10.24
N ASP A 29 1.56 2.49 -11.43
CA ASP A 29 1.70 3.94 -11.61
C ASP A 29 0.51 4.73 -11.06
N LYS A 30 -0.53 4.04 -10.55
CA LYS A 30 -1.75 4.71 -10.07
C LYS A 30 -2.13 4.34 -8.65
N ARG A 31 -1.83 3.12 -8.20
CA ARG A 31 -2.36 2.64 -6.92
C ARG A 31 -1.49 1.55 -6.32
N ILE A 32 -1.75 1.29 -5.04
CA ILE A 32 -1.27 0.13 -4.33
C ILE A 32 -2.42 -0.87 -4.33
N ILE A 33 -2.16 -2.10 -4.76
CA ILE A 33 -3.20 -3.15 -4.82
C ILE A 33 -2.78 -4.29 -3.92
N ASP A 34 -3.64 -4.63 -2.96
CA ASP A 34 -3.40 -5.73 -2.04
C ASP A 34 -4.31 -6.89 -2.41
N PHE A 35 -3.70 -8.01 -2.75
CA PHE A 35 -4.41 -9.25 -3.07
C PHE A 35 -4.33 -10.17 -1.86
N ASP A 36 -5.42 -10.27 -1.13
CA ASP A 36 -5.50 -11.02 0.11
C ASP A 36 -6.35 -12.26 -0.11
N LYS A 37 -5.70 -13.43 -0.15
CA LYS A 37 -6.40 -14.69 -0.28
C LYS A 37 -6.99 -15.08 1.07
N GLN A 38 -8.29 -15.27 1.10
CA GLN A 38 -9.03 -15.54 2.32
C GLN A 38 -9.54 -16.98 2.35
N GLY A 39 -9.65 -17.52 3.55
CA GLY A 39 -10.13 -18.86 3.76
C GLY A 39 -9.07 -19.92 3.59
N ALA A 40 -9.35 -21.11 4.13
CA ALA A 40 -8.40 -22.22 4.15
C ALA A 40 -8.07 -22.74 2.76
N THR A 41 -9.01 -22.63 1.83
CA THR A 41 -8.83 -23.12 0.46
C THR A 41 -8.20 -22.07 -0.46
N GLY A 42 -8.13 -20.81 -0.03
CA GLY A 42 -7.62 -19.73 -0.86
C GLY A 42 -8.51 -19.38 -2.05
N GLN A 43 -9.77 -19.82 -2.05
CA GLN A 43 -10.67 -19.57 -3.17
C GLN A 43 -11.24 -18.16 -3.17
N LYS A 44 -11.43 -17.57 -1.99
CA LYS A 44 -11.85 -16.18 -1.89
C LYS A 44 -10.64 -15.29 -1.89
N MET A 45 -10.71 -14.23 -2.68
CA MET A 45 -9.65 -13.25 -2.71
C MET A 45 -10.25 -11.85 -2.59
N ARG A 46 -9.77 -11.11 -1.62
CA ARG A 46 -10.12 -9.70 -1.48
C ARG A 46 -9.08 -8.88 -2.23
N VAL A 47 -9.54 -8.00 -3.08
CA VAL A 47 -8.67 -7.07 -3.81
C VAL A 47 -8.95 -5.67 -3.29
N ASP A 48 -7.96 -5.08 -2.67
CA ASP A 48 -8.08 -3.78 -2.03
C ASP A 48 -7.15 -2.79 -2.73
N SER A 49 -7.64 -1.60 -3.00
CA SER A 49 -6.90 -0.59 -3.76
C SER A 49 -6.77 0.69 -2.97
N ILE A 50 -5.56 1.26 -3.00
CA ILE A 50 -5.29 2.56 -2.42
C ILE A 50 -4.68 3.42 -3.53
N ASN A 51 -5.34 4.52 -3.86
CA ASN A 51 -4.81 5.46 -4.85
C ASN A 51 -3.53 6.09 -4.33
N LEU A 52 -2.49 6.13 -5.16
CA LEU A 52 -1.22 6.72 -4.74
C LEU A 52 -1.39 8.17 -4.30
N SER A 53 -2.32 8.90 -4.92
CA SER A 53 -2.56 10.31 -4.59
C SER A 53 -3.17 10.51 -3.22
N SER A 54 -3.66 9.46 -2.57
CA SER A 54 -4.33 9.56 -1.27
C SER A 54 -3.40 9.28 -0.09
N VAL A 55 -2.21 8.78 -0.32
CA VAL A 55 -1.26 8.42 0.75
C VAL A 55 -0.74 9.69 1.39
N ILE A 56 -0.86 9.79 2.73
CA ILE A 56 -0.49 11.00 3.45
C ILE A 56 0.50 10.78 4.59
N HIS A 57 0.62 9.56 5.09
CA HIS A 57 1.54 9.28 6.20
C HIS A 57 2.02 7.85 6.10
N VAL A 58 3.30 7.65 6.31
CA VAL A 58 3.92 6.33 6.25
C VAL A 58 4.83 6.16 7.45
N SER A 59 4.72 5.03 8.11
CA SER A 59 5.65 4.65 9.17
C SER A 59 6.17 3.25 8.91
N ALA A 60 7.32 2.95 9.44
CA ALA A 60 7.94 1.64 9.28
C ALA A 60 8.46 1.17 10.62
N GLU A 61 8.36 -0.13 10.83
CA GLU A 61 8.89 -0.77 12.01
C GLU A 61 9.75 -1.94 11.55
N THR A 62 11.04 -1.85 11.83
CA THR A 62 11.98 -2.90 11.41
C THR A 62 12.02 -4.02 12.43
N SER A 63 12.28 -5.22 11.96
CA SER A 63 12.48 -6.36 12.86
C SER A 63 13.79 -6.14 13.64
N GLY A 64 13.71 -6.22 14.97
CA GLY A 64 14.93 -6.26 15.81
C GLY A 64 15.63 -7.56 15.55
N PHE A 65 16.79 -7.80 15.63
CA PHE A 65 17.56 -9.03 15.54
C PHE A 65 17.04 -10.11 14.57
N GLY A 66 16.10 -9.75 13.67
CA GLY A 66 15.56 -10.69 12.70
C GLY A 66 14.60 -11.72 13.25
N LEU A 67 14.06 -11.48 14.43
CA LEU A 67 13.11 -12.40 15.06
C LEU A 67 11.66 -12.12 14.67
N ASP A 68 11.36 -10.88 14.34
CA ASP A 68 10.01 -10.44 13.97
C ASP A 68 9.95 -10.01 12.53
N ASP A 69 8.73 -9.95 12.01
CA ASP A 69 8.48 -9.39 10.69
C ASP A 69 8.63 -7.88 10.72
N SER A 70 9.05 -7.30 9.61
CA SER A 70 9.03 -5.85 9.44
C SER A 70 7.66 -5.40 8.99
N GLU A 71 7.29 -4.15 9.28
CA GLU A 71 5.98 -3.62 8.88
C GLU A 71 6.12 -2.23 8.30
N ILE A 72 5.24 -1.94 7.35
CA ILE A 72 5.01 -0.57 6.89
C ILE A 72 3.53 -0.28 7.10
N ASN A 73 3.23 0.83 7.75
CA ASN A 73 1.87 1.31 7.93
C ASN A 73 1.64 2.52 7.04
N ILE A 74 0.60 2.46 6.25
CA ILE A 74 0.24 3.51 5.30
C ILE A 74 -1.07 4.11 5.74
N HIS A 75 -1.09 5.43 5.95
CA HIS A 75 -2.32 6.17 6.20
C HIS A 75 -2.70 6.91 4.94
N TYR A 76 -3.97 6.86 4.57
CA TYR A 76 -4.45 7.45 3.34
C TYR A 76 -5.83 8.05 3.53
N ILE A 77 -6.12 9.05 2.72
CA ILE A 77 -7.44 9.69 2.74
C ILE A 77 -8.42 8.76 2.05
N SER A 78 -9.45 8.34 2.79
CA SER A 78 -10.47 7.41 2.28
C SER A 78 -11.75 8.10 1.88
N SER A 79 -11.92 9.39 2.21
CA SER A 79 -13.07 10.17 1.77
C SER A 79 -12.92 10.57 0.30
N PRO A 80 -14.04 10.82 -0.42
CA PRO A 80 -13.97 11.19 -1.84
C PRO A 80 -13.21 12.48 -2.11
N TYR A 81 -13.25 13.41 -1.16
CA TYR A 81 -12.60 14.70 -1.31
C TYR A 81 -11.47 14.85 -0.31
N PHE A 82 -10.31 15.32 -0.79
CA PHE A 82 -9.12 15.47 0.04
C PHE A 82 -9.13 16.76 0.85
N LYS A 83 -9.96 17.72 0.45
CA LYS A 83 -10.21 18.95 1.20
C LYS A 83 -11.70 19.04 1.44
N ALA A 84 -12.12 18.93 2.67
CA ALA A 84 -13.54 19.00 3.02
C ALA A 84 -13.71 19.87 4.24
N ASN A 85 -14.76 20.67 4.23
CA ASN A 85 -15.05 21.59 5.35
C ASN A 85 -15.29 20.86 6.66
N GLY A 86 -15.83 19.66 6.60
CA GLY A 86 -16.07 18.82 7.77
C GLY A 86 -14.92 17.90 8.12
N GLY A 87 -13.77 18.06 7.46
CA GLY A 87 -12.64 17.18 7.64
C GLY A 87 -12.63 16.04 6.64
N VAL A 88 -11.59 15.22 6.68
CA VAL A 88 -11.43 14.08 5.79
C VAL A 88 -11.41 12.79 6.62
N SER A 89 -11.80 11.70 5.99
CA SER A 89 -11.68 10.39 6.61
C SER A 89 -10.31 9.82 6.26
N ILE A 90 -9.65 9.20 7.25
CA ILE A 90 -8.34 8.61 7.08
C ILE A 90 -8.42 7.15 7.46
N ALA A 91 -7.87 6.29 6.62
CA ALA A 91 -7.78 4.87 6.88
C ALA A 91 -6.32 4.43 6.93
N GLU A 92 -6.08 3.26 7.47
CA GLU A 92 -4.75 2.71 7.64
C GLU A 92 -4.66 1.35 6.95
N LYS A 93 -3.51 1.10 6.33
CA LYS A 93 -3.19 -0.20 5.75
C LYS A 93 -1.83 -0.64 6.27
N LYS A 94 -1.79 -1.82 6.88
CA LYS A 94 -0.55 -2.42 7.37
C LYS A 94 -0.05 -3.44 6.36
N LEU A 95 1.23 -3.36 6.01
CA LEU A 95 1.92 -4.33 5.18
C LEU A 95 2.95 -5.05 6.03
N GLU A 96 2.82 -6.36 6.14
CA GLU A 96 3.73 -7.18 6.95
C GLU A 96 4.67 -7.95 6.02
N PHE A 97 5.97 -7.72 6.17
CA PHE A 97 6.99 -8.31 5.30
C PHE A 97 7.68 -9.47 6.01
N PRO A 98 8.09 -10.50 5.27
CA PRO A 98 8.81 -11.62 5.86
C PRO A 98 10.08 -11.17 6.57
N LYS A 99 10.54 -11.99 7.49
CA LYS A 99 11.77 -11.74 8.25
C LYS A 99 12.92 -11.48 7.29
N LYS A 100 13.79 -10.56 7.68
CA LYS A 100 15.00 -10.19 6.92
C LYS A 100 14.72 -9.48 5.60
N TYR A 101 13.48 -9.12 5.33
CA TYR A 101 13.15 -8.36 4.13
C TYR A 101 13.58 -6.90 4.33
N ASN A 102 14.27 -6.34 3.34
CA ASN A 102 14.72 -4.95 3.41
C ASN A 102 13.62 -4.03 2.89
N ILE A 103 13.02 -3.26 3.79
CA ILE A 103 11.90 -2.38 3.47
C ILE A 103 12.31 -0.93 3.22
N GLN A 104 13.61 -0.63 3.24
CA GLN A 104 14.07 0.76 3.18
C GLN A 104 13.68 1.46 1.89
N GLN A 105 13.86 0.79 0.74
CA GLN A 105 13.53 1.40 -0.55
C GLN A 105 12.05 1.67 -0.69
N LEU A 106 11.22 0.72 -0.27
CA LEU A 106 9.78 0.88 -0.33
C LEU A 106 9.32 2.00 0.59
N TYR A 107 9.86 2.04 1.82
CA TYR A 107 9.55 3.11 2.75
C TYR A 107 9.88 4.47 2.16
N ARG A 108 11.08 4.61 1.58
CA ARG A 108 11.50 5.87 0.98
C ARG A 108 10.56 6.30 -0.15
N PHE A 109 10.20 5.35 -1.01
CA PHE A 109 9.28 5.63 -2.11
C PHE A 109 7.95 6.15 -1.57
N LEU A 110 7.39 5.45 -0.59
CA LEU A 110 6.10 5.82 -0.02
C LEU A 110 6.16 7.14 0.75
N GLN A 111 7.26 7.39 1.45
CA GLN A 111 7.45 8.64 2.17
C GLN A 111 7.57 9.83 1.22
N GLU A 112 8.31 9.68 0.13
CA GLU A 112 8.42 10.72 -0.88
C GLU A 112 7.05 10.99 -1.51
N LEU A 113 6.29 9.94 -1.74
CA LEU A 113 4.93 10.05 -2.25
C LEU A 113 4.03 10.82 -1.28
N ALA A 114 4.08 10.45 0.01
CA ALA A 114 3.29 11.13 1.04
C ALA A 114 3.64 12.61 1.13
N TYR A 115 4.93 12.93 1.08
CA TYR A 115 5.39 14.31 1.11
C TYR A 115 4.86 15.09 -0.09
N ALA A 116 4.97 14.54 -1.28
CA ALA A 116 4.48 15.21 -2.49
C ALA A 116 2.97 15.42 -2.44
N ASN A 117 2.23 14.44 -1.91
CA ASN A 117 0.78 14.57 -1.75
C ASN A 117 0.42 15.67 -0.76
N HIS A 118 1.15 15.78 0.36
CA HIS A 118 0.92 16.86 1.32
C HIS A 118 1.08 18.23 0.65
N GLU A 119 2.14 18.41 -0.12
CA GLU A 119 2.37 19.67 -0.82
C GLU A 119 1.24 19.98 -1.79
N ARG A 120 0.82 18.97 -2.56
CA ARG A 120 -0.22 19.13 -3.57
C ARG A 120 -1.58 19.43 -2.93
N ILE A 121 -1.93 18.71 -1.88
CA ILE A 121 -3.24 18.83 -1.23
C ILE A 121 -3.37 20.17 -0.53
N ASN A 122 -2.30 20.69 0.01
CA ASN A 122 -2.33 21.92 0.80
C ASN A 122 -2.06 23.20 -0.01
N GLN A 123 -2.03 23.09 -1.30
CA GLN A 123 -1.90 24.27 -2.17
C GLN A 123 -3.17 25.09 -2.22
#